data_67c102909fdfde7d360fa018f8457fb9
#
_entry.id   67c102909fdfde7d360fa018f8457fb9
#
_cell.length_a   1.000
_cell.length_b   1.000
_cell.length_c   1.000
_cell.angle_alpha   90.00
_cell.angle_beta   90.00
_cell.angle_gamma   90.00
#
_symmetry.space_group_name_H-M   'P 1'
#
loop_
_entity.id
_entity.type
_entity.pdbx_description
1 polymer ?
#
loop_
_entity_poly.entity_id
_entity_poly.type
_entity_poly.pdbx_seq_one_letter_code
_entity_poly.pdbx_strand_id
1 'polypeptide(L)'
;MKDLKATDLTFGAVFVCLMTVGANIAVWFPMLAIPIGGATVPLSLQTFFAILAGLMLGRKLGSISMITYILVGVAGVPVFANMSAGPMALISPTGGFIFSFVFIAFFSGIIAQLGRKPSIPIYTAAALIGLIFNYGIGVTYMYIAMNTWLELQVTYQAAWIGMIPFLIKDAALAVLAAVFMINLAKRVPARWTSTAKAS
;
A
#
# COMPACT_ATOMS: atom_id res chain seq x y z
N MET A 1 -1.17 -20.11 18.59
CA MET A 1 -1.60 -19.25 17.46
C MET A 1 -3.11 -19.11 17.56
N LYS A 2 -3.65 -17.87 17.68
CA LYS A 2 -5.11 -17.71 17.60
C LYS A 2 -5.55 -18.15 16.19
N ASP A 3 -6.48 -19.09 16.11
CA ASP A 3 -6.98 -19.59 14.83
C ASP A 3 -7.64 -18.46 14.04
N LEU A 4 -7.32 -18.39 12.73
CA LEU A 4 -7.94 -17.43 11.83
C LEU A 4 -9.44 -17.76 11.71
N LYS A 5 -10.28 -16.79 12.04
CA LYS A 5 -11.74 -16.92 11.90
C LYS A 5 -12.12 -16.65 10.44
N ALA A 6 -13.26 -17.20 10.02
CA ALA A 6 -13.83 -16.92 8.69
C ALA A 6 -13.96 -15.41 8.41
N THR A 7 -14.34 -14.63 9.43
CA THR A 7 -14.40 -13.16 9.35
C THR A 7 -13.03 -12.50 9.05
N ASP A 8 -11.93 -13.03 9.57
CA ASP A 8 -10.59 -12.51 9.31
C ASP A 8 -10.21 -12.73 7.84
N LEU A 9 -10.54 -13.92 7.30
CA LEU A 9 -10.32 -14.23 5.89
C LEU A 9 -11.16 -13.35 4.97
N THR A 10 -12.44 -13.12 5.32
CA THR A 10 -13.32 -12.22 4.56
C THR A 10 -12.75 -10.81 4.50
N PHE A 11 -12.32 -10.23 5.64
CA PHE A 11 -11.70 -8.90 5.63
C PHE A 11 -10.39 -8.88 4.84
N GLY A 12 -9.57 -9.91 4.95
CA GLY A 12 -8.36 -10.04 4.14
C GLY A 12 -8.67 -10.01 2.64
N ALA A 13 -9.66 -10.78 2.19
CA ALA A 13 -10.11 -10.79 0.80
C ALA A 13 -10.67 -9.43 0.35
N VAL A 14 -11.44 -8.74 1.19
CA VAL A 14 -11.92 -7.37 0.90
C VAL A 14 -10.75 -6.44 0.64
N PHE A 15 -9.67 -6.50 1.41
CA PHE A 15 -8.50 -5.66 1.18
C PHE A 15 -7.76 -6.02 -0.12
N VAL A 16 -7.73 -7.29 -0.53
CA VAL A 16 -7.21 -7.68 -1.86
C VAL A 16 -8.04 -7.02 -2.97
N CYS A 17 -9.37 -7.03 -2.85
CA CYS A 17 -10.26 -6.35 -3.81
C CYS A 17 -10.03 -4.83 -3.80
N LEU A 18 -9.92 -4.21 -2.62
CA LEU A 18 -9.66 -2.77 -2.50
C LEU A 18 -8.30 -2.39 -3.10
N MET A 19 -7.27 -3.21 -2.94
CA MET A 19 -5.97 -3.02 -3.60
C MET A 19 -6.12 -3.06 -5.12
N THR A 20 -6.90 -3.98 -5.67
CA THR A 20 -7.18 -4.10 -7.11
C THR A 20 -7.91 -2.86 -7.63
N VAL A 21 -8.94 -2.40 -6.92
CA VAL A 21 -9.66 -1.16 -7.24
C VAL A 21 -8.71 0.04 -7.20
N GLY A 22 -7.94 0.16 -6.12
CA GLY A 22 -6.99 1.26 -5.93
C GLY A 22 -5.87 1.28 -6.95
N ALA A 23 -5.42 0.12 -7.43
CA ALA A 23 -4.42 0.00 -8.49
C ALA A 23 -4.93 0.55 -9.82
N ASN A 24 -6.21 0.35 -10.10
CA ASN A 24 -6.79 0.55 -11.42
C ASN A 24 -7.72 1.78 -11.49
N ILE A 25 -7.75 2.62 -10.46
CA ILE A 25 -8.66 3.78 -10.42
C ILE A 25 -8.43 4.74 -11.59
N ALA A 26 -7.20 4.93 -12.04
CA ALA A 26 -6.87 5.78 -13.16
C ALA A 26 -7.28 5.18 -14.53
N VAL A 27 -7.50 3.86 -14.59
CA VAL A 27 -8.05 3.21 -15.80
C VAL A 27 -9.52 3.61 -15.98
N TRP A 28 -10.26 3.69 -14.88
CA TRP A 28 -11.68 4.09 -14.92
C TRP A 28 -11.87 5.61 -14.94
N PHE A 29 -10.89 6.34 -14.40
CA PHE A 29 -10.89 7.81 -14.36
C PHE A 29 -9.57 8.35 -14.95
N PRO A 30 -9.43 8.40 -16.30
CA PRO A 30 -8.17 8.80 -16.96
C PRO A 30 -7.66 10.20 -16.57
N MET A 31 -8.55 11.07 -16.06
CA MET A 31 -8.16 12.38 -15.51
C MET A 31 -7.21 12.28 -14.31
N LEU A 32 -7.12 11.12 -13.67
CA LEU A 32 -6.20 10.85 -12.57
C LEU A 32 -4.81 10.38 -13.03
N ALA A 33 -4.52 10.51 -14.32
CA ALA A 33 -3.21 10.22 -14.86
C ALA A 33 -2.43 11.53 -15.06
N ILE A 34 -1.22 11.60 -14.51
CA ILE A 34 -0.38 12.79 -14.54
C ILE A 34 0.67 12.62 -15.66
N PRO A 35 0.74 13.56 -16.63
CA PRO A 35 1.81 13.55 -17.62
C PRO A 35 3.14 13.98 -16.96
N ILE A 36 4.15 13.11 -16.99
CA ILE A 36 5.50 13.38 -16.45
C ILE A 36 6.53 12.96 -17.49
N GLY A 37 7.36 13.91 -17.94
CA GLY A 37 8.50 13.62 -18.82
C GLY A 37 8.14 12.92 -20.13
N GLY A 38 6.94 13.16 -20.70
CA GLY A 38 6.47 12.51 -21.92
C GLY A 38 5.78 11.15 -21.72
N ALA A 39 5.74 10.64 -20.48
CA ALA A 39 4.95 9.46 -20.11
C ALA A 39 3.77 9.85 -19.23
N THR A 40 2.69 9.06 -19.29
CA THR A 40 1.52 9.25 -18.43
C THR A 40 1.59 8.28 -17.27
N VAL A 41 1.67 8.80 -16.05
CA VAL A 41 1.77 7.97 -14.83
C VAL A 41 0.42 7.98 -14.11
N PRO A 42 -0.22 6.81 -13.95
CA PRO A 42 -1.51 6.72 -13.29
C PRO A 42 -1.36 6.94 -11.78
N LEU A 43 -2.23 7.77 -11.21
CA LEU A 43 -2.39 7.85 -9.76
C LEU A 43 -3.05 6.57 -9.26
N SER A 44 -2.56 6.04 -8.15
CA SER A 44 -3.15 4.88 -7.51
C SER A 44 -3.53 5.20 -6.06
N LEU A 45 -4.49 4.44 -5.52
CA LEU A 45 -4.89 4.46 -4.11
C LEU A 45 -4.33 3.25 -3.34
N GLN A 46 -3.41 2.48 -3.94
CA GLN A 46 -2.88 1.27 -3.32
C GLN A 46 -2.20 1.55 -1.98
N THR A 47 -1.37 2.62 -1.90
CA THR A 47 -0.72 3.04 -0.66
C THR A 47 -1.74 3.31 0.45
N PHE A 48 -2.83 4.00 0.12
CA PHE A 48 -3.92 4.26 1.05
C PHE A 48 -4.55 2.98 1.60
N PHE A 49 -4.89 2.02 0.72
CA PHE A 49 -5.49 0.76 1.13
C PHE A 49 -4.51 -0.15 1.86
N ALA A 50 -3.23 -0.15 1.51
CA ALA A 50 -2.20 -0.89 2.24
C ALA A 50 -2.02 -0.36 3.67
N ILE A 51 -2.02 0.98 3.85
CA ILE A 51 -2.03 1.61 5.18
C ILE A 51 -3.28 1.19 5.97
N LEU A 52 -4.47 1.30 5.36
CA LEU A 52 -5.72 0.90 6.02
C LEU A 52 -5.72 -0.57 6.40
N ALA A 53 -5.18 -1.46 5.56
CA ALA A 53 -5.02 -2.88 5.88
C ALA A 53 -4.21 -3.07 7.17
N GLY A 54 -3.07 -2.38 7.29
CA GLY A 54 -2.25 -2.40 8.50
C GLY A 54 -2.97 -1.85 9.72
N LEU A 55 -3.60 -0.67 9.60
CA LEU A 55 -4.33 -0.01 10.69
C LEU A 55 -5.54 -0.81 11.18
N MET A 56 -6.30 -1.42 10.26
CA MET A 56 -7.54 -2.13 10.59
C MET A 56 -7.28 -3.59 10.97
N LEU A 57 -6.55 -4.33 10.13
CA LEU A 57 -6.35 -5.77 10.31
C LEU A 57 -5.17 -6.09 11.23
N GLY A 58 -4.29 -5.10 11.46
CA GLY A 58 -3.05 -5.27 12.21
C GLY A 58 -1.94 -5.93 11.38
N ARG A 59 -0.74 -5.99 11.98
CA ARG A 59 0.49 -6.39 11.27
C ARG A 59 0.42 -7.75 10.57
N LYS A 60 -0.17 -8.77 11.20
CA LYS A 60 -0.20 -10.14 10.63
C LYS A 60 -1.17 -10.25 9.46
N LEU A 61 -2.44 -9.97 9.70
CA LEU A 61 -3.47 -10.17 8.69
C LEU A 61 -3.35 -9.13 7.57
N GLY A 62 -2.98 -7.89 7.88
CA GLY A 62 -2.70 -6.87 6.87
C GLY A 62 -1.58 -7.30 5.92
N SER A 63 -0.44 -7.79 6.45
CA SER A 63 0.66 -8.28 5.60
C SER A 63 0.26 -9.53 4.80
N ILE A 64 -0.48 -10.46 5.39
CA ILE A 64 -1.00 -11.64 4.67
C ILE A 64 -1.89 -11.21 3.51
N SER A 65 -2.76 -10.22 3.71
CA SER A 65 -3.62 -9.69 2.63
C SER A 65 -2.79 -9.09 1.48
N MET A 66 -1.72 -8.36 1.79
CA MET A 66 -0.83 -7.81 0.76
C MET A 66 -0.04 -8.90 0.03
N ILE A 67 0.43 -9.92 0.75
CA ILE A 67 1.07 -11.10 0.13
C ILE A 67 0.07 -11.82 -0.78
N THR A 68 -1.17 -12.01 -0.32
CA THR A 68 -2.22 -12.64 -1.14
C THR A 68 -2.51 -11.83 -2.40
N TYR A 69 -2.58 -10.49 -2.30
CA TYR A 69 -2.73 -9.60 -3.45
C TYR A 69 -1.60 -9.82 -4.48
N ILE A 70 -0.35 -9.89 -4.03
CA ILE A 70 0.81 -10.15 -4.89
C ILE A 70 0.69 -11.52 -5.55
N LEU A 71 0.39 -12.57 -4.78
CA LEU A 71 0.27 -13.94 -5.31
C LEU A 71 -0.84 -14.07 -6.35
N VAL A 72 -2.00 -13.44 -6.11
CA VAL A 72 -3.12 -13.40 -7.07
C VAL A 72 -2.70 -12.72 -8.37
N GLY A 73 -1.98 -11.59 -8.29
CA GLY A 73 -1.46 -10.91 -9.46
C GLY A 73 -0.42 -11.71 -10.23
N VAL A 74 0.51 -12.34 -9.53
CA VAL A 74 1.54 -13.22 -10.14
C VAL A 74 0.91 -14.45 -10.80
N ALA A 75 -0.18 -14.98 -10.23
CA ALA A 75 -0.92 -16.11 -10.80
C ALA A 75 -1.68 -15.74 -12.10
N GLY A 76 -1.64 -14.48 -12.53
CA GLY A 76 -2.21 -14.05 -13.81
C GLY A 76 -3.53 -13.30 -13.73
N VAL A 77 -4.05 -13.03 -12.52
CA VAL A 77 -5.24 -12.19 -12.36
C VAL A 77 -4.84 -10.71 -12.53
N PRO A 78 -5.55 -9.90 -13.35
CA PRO A 78 -5.18 -8.51 -13.67
C PRO A 78 -5.51 -7.55 -12.50
N VAL A 79 -4.77 -7.69 -11.40
CA VAL A 79 -4.98 -6.90 -10.17
C VAL A 79 -4.00 -5.73 -10.02
N PHE A 80 -2.88 -5.74 -10.75
CA PHE A 80 -1.88 -4.68 -10.69
C PHE A 80 -2.29 -3.45 -11.51
N ALA A 81 -1.54 -2.36 -11.38
CA ALA A 81 -1.82 -1.12 -12.10
C ALA A 81 -1.94 -1.33 -13.62
N ASN A 82 -2.84 -0.58 -14.27
CA ASN A 82 -3.17 -0.71 -15.69
C ASN A 82 -3.68 -2.12 -16.06
N MET A 83 -4.39 -2.78 -15.15
CA MET A 83 -4.93 -4.15 -15.34
C MET A 83 -3.84 -5.16 -15.69
N SER A 84 -2.61 -4.91 -15.25
CA SER A 84 -1.50 -5.83 -15.51
C SER A 84 -1.50 -7.03 -14.56
N ALA A 85 -0.85 -8.11 -14.99
CA ALA A 85 -0.76 -9.37 -14.27
C ALA A 85 0.56 -10.09 -14.57
N GLY A 86 0.82 -11.14 -13.81
CA GLY A 86 1.98 -12.00 -14.01
C GLY A 86 3.26 -11.49 -13.33
N PRO A 87 4.33 -12.31 -13.34
CA PRO A 87 5.57 -11.99 -12.66
C PRO A 87 6.32 -10.79 -13.28
N MET A 88 6.07 -10.48 -14.55
CA MET A 88 6.69 -9.34 -15.22
C MET A 88 6.33 -7.99 -14.58
N ALA A 89 5.16 -7.87 -13.95
CA ALA A 89 4.78 -6.68 -13.19
C ALA A 89 5.72 -6.43 -12.00
N LEU A 90 6.24 -7.49 -11.39
CA LEU A 90 7.19 -7.38 -10.28
C LEU A 90 8.59 -6.96 -10.75
N ILE A 91 8.97 -7.33 -11.98
CA ILE A 91 10.27 -6.97 -12.58
C ILE A 91 10.26 -5.53 -13.12
N SER A 92 9.07 -4.95 -13.33
CA SER A 92 8.94 -3.56 -13.78
C SER A 92 9.54 -2.56 -12.77
N PRO A 93 9.90 -1.32 -13.16
CA PRO A 93 10.39 -0.30 -12.24
C PRO A 93 9.49 -0.03 -11.04
N THR A 94 8.20 -0.26 -11.18
CA THR A 94 7.22 -0.10 -10.09
C THR A 94 7.06 -1.35 -9.23
N GLY A 95 7.72 -2.46 -9.55
CA GLY A 95 7.64 -3.72 -8.81
C GLY A 95 8.03 -3.60 -7.34
N GLY A 96 9.04 -2.76 -7.03
CA GLY A 96 9.44 -2.47 -5.66
C GLY A 96 8.32 -1.91 -4.79
N PHE A 97 7.44 -1.09 -5.37
CA PHE A 97 6.27 -0.58 -4.65
C PHE A 97 5.25 -1.69 -4.36
N ILE A 98 5.10 -2.66 -5.28
CA ILE A 98 4.23 -3.83 -5.04
C ILE A 98 4.72 -4.63 -3.83
N PHE A 99 6.03 -4.92 -3.76
CA PHE A 99 6.62 -5.58 -2.59
C PHE A 99 6.48 -4.76 -1.31
N SER A 100 6.65 -3.44 -1.41
CA SER A 100 6.63 -2.56 -0.25
C SER A 100 5.25 -2.48 0.43
N PHE A 101 4.14 -2.83 -0.25
CA PHE A 101 2.82 -2.85 0.37
C PHE A 101 2.75 -3.82 1.56
N VAL A 102 3.50 -4.92 1.53
CA VAL A 102 3.60 -5.85 2.66
C VAL A 102 4.22 -5.14 3.86
N PHE A 103 5.28 -4.37 3.64
CA PHE A 103 5.96 -3.61 4.69
C PHE A 103 5.11 -2.45 5.19
N ILE A 104 4.38 -1.74 4.31
CA ILE A 104 3.41 -0.73 4.73
C ILE A 104 2.42 -1.33 5.73
N ALA A 105 1.75 -2.41 5.36
CA ALA A 105 0.74 -3.03 6.20
C ALA A 105 1.35 -3.55 7.52
N PHE A 106 2.57 -4.09 7.47
CA PHE A 106 3.26 -4.60 8.65
C PHE A 106 3.62 -3.49 9.63
N PHE A 107 4.32 -2.45 9.17
CA PHE A 107 4.80 -1.38 10.06
C PHE A 107 3.66 -0.48 10.54
N SER A 108 2.71 -0.13 9.66
CA SER A 108 1.52 0.60 10.09
C SER A 108 0.73 -0.19 11.12
N GLY A 109 0.63 -1.51 10.95
CA GLY A 109 -0.03 -2.40 11.90
C GLY A 109 0.70 -2.51 13.24
N ILE A 110 2.03 -2.57 13.26
CA ILE A 110 2.83 -2.57 14.51
C ILE A 110 2.58 -1.29 15.29
N ILE A 111 2.78 -0.12 14.65
CA ILE A 111 2.66 1.17 15.34
C ILE A 111 1.23 1.37 15.85
N ALA A 112 0.22 1.00 15.08
CA ALA A 112 -1.16 1.06 15.52
C ALA A 112 -1.43 0.17 16.75
N GLN A 113 -0.81 -1.02 16.80
CA GLN A 113 -0.93 -1.95 17.92
C GLN A 113 -0.19 -1.51 19.18
N LEU A 114 0.87 -0.71 19.05
CA LEU A 114 1.58 -0.12 20.21
C LEU A 114 0.73 0.96 20.91
N GLY A 115 -0.23 1.56 20.20
CA GLY A 115 -1.18 2.49 20.76
C GLY A 115 -2.21 1.80 21.66
N ARG A 116 -2.31 2.22 22.91
CA ARG A 116 -3.31 1.68 23.86
C ARG A 116 -4.75 2.01 23.44
N LYS A 117 -4.94 3.14 22.74
CA LYS A 117 -6.23 3.61 22.22
C LYS A 117 -6.07 4.19 20.82
N PRO A 118 -7.08 4.01 19.93
CA PRO A 118 -7.09 4.66 18.63
C PRO A 118 -6.98 6.17 18.80
N SER A 119 -5.98 6.79 18.16
CA SER A 119 -5.79 8.24 18.17
C SER A 119 -5.23 8.72 16.84
N ILE A 120 -5.59 9.94 16.44
CA ILE A 120 -5.10 10.54 15.18
C ILE A 120 -3.57 10.57 15.14
N PRO A 121 -2.85 11.05 16.18
CA PRO A 121 -1.38 11.08 16.12
C PRO A 121 -0.75 9.72 15.91
N ILE A 122 -1.23 8.68 16.60
CA ILE A 122 -0.69 7.32 16.47
C ILE A 122 -0.93 6.75 15.09
N TYR A 123 -2.14 6.92 14.54
CA TYR A 123 -2.47 6.40 13.22
C TYR A 123 -1.78 7.19 12.10
N THR A 124 -1.60 8.51 12.28
CA THR A 124 -0.80 9.32 11.35
C THR A 124 0.67 8.90 11.38
N ALA A 125 1.26 8.73 12.56
CA ALA A 125 2.63 8.23 12.69
C ALA A 125 2.78 6.83 12.06
N ALA A 126 1.83 5.93 12.30
CA ALA A 126 1.81 4.60 11.69
C ALA A 126 1.78 4.67 10.15
N ALA A 127 0.93 5.53 9.60
CA ALA A 127 0.81 5.73 8.17
C ALA A 127 2.08 6.33 7.56
N LEU A 128 2.67 7.34 8.19
CA LEU A 128 3.91 7.98 7.72
C LEU A 128 5.11 7.03 7.78
N ILE A 129 5.23 6.21 8.82
CA ILE A 129 6.25 5.18 8.90
C ILE A 129 6.07 4.16 7.76
N GLY A 130 4.83 3.75 7.48
CA GLY A 130 4.53 2.91 6.32
C GLY A 130 4.99 3.54 5.00
N LEU A 131 4.80 4.86 4.82
CA LEU A 131 5.28 5.60 3.64
C LEU A 131 6.79 5.60 3.52
N ILE A 132 7.52 5.76 4.63
CA ILE A 132 8.99 5.72 4.61
C ILE A 132 9.48 4.40 4.01
N PHE A 133 8.91 3.27 4.44
CA PHE A 133 9.24 1.97 3.88
C PHE A 133 8.80 1.84 2.42
N ASN A 134 7.60 2.35 2.06
CA ASN A 134 7.11 2.32 0.69
C ASN A 134 8.08 2.99 -0.28
N TYR A 135 8.44 4.23 -0.01
CA TYR A 135 9.30 5.00 -0.90
C TYR A 135 10.77 4.58 -0.80
N GLY A 136 11.25 4.22 0.39
CA GLY A 136 12.59 3.70 0.57
C GLY A 136 12.84 2.43 -0.26
N ILE A 137 11.94 1.45 -0.19
CA ILE A 137 12.04 0.21 -0.96
C ILE A 137 11.68 0.46 -2.44
N GLY A 138 10.57 1.15 -2.70
CA GLY A 138 10.04 1.35 -4.04
C GLY A 138 10.98 2.15 -4.94
N VAL A 139 11.50 3.29 -4.48
CA VAL A 139 12.40 4.15 -5.27
C VAL A 139 13.76 3.51 -5.45
N THR A 140 14.28 2.83 -4.41
CA THR A 140 15.56 2.10 -4.53
C THR A 140 15.45 0.96 -5.54
N TYR A 141 14.37 0.19 -5.49
CA TYR A 141 14.11 -0.85 -6.47
C TYR A 141 13.97 -0.27 -7.89
N MET A 142 13.20 0.82 -8.02
CA MET A 142 13.00 1.49 -9.30
C MET A 142 14.34 1.96 -9.90
N TYR A 143 15.21 2.55 -9.08
CA TYR A 143 16.57 2.94 -9.51
C TYR A 143 17.37 1.74 -10.01
N ILE A 144 17.38 0.63 -9.26
CA ILE A 144 18.05 -0.60 -9.64
C ILE A 144 17.48 -1.12 -10.96
N ALA A 145 16.17 -1.23 -11.08
CA ALA A 145 15.48 -1.72 -12.27
C ALA A 145 15.83 -0.90 -13.52
N MET A 146 15.81 0.43 -13.39
CA MET A 146 16.11 1.34 -14.50
C MET A 146 17.55 1.21 -14.99
N ASN A 147 18.51 0.95 -14.10
CA ASN A 147 19.91 0.92 -14.46
C ASN A 147 20.46 -0.47 -14.79
N THR A 148 19.81 -1.55 -14.33
CA THR A 148 20.31 -2.92 -14.54
C THR A 148 19.73 -3.56 -15.79
N TRP A 149 18.41 -3.66 -15.91
CA TRP A 149 17.78 -4.36 -17.05
C TRP A 149 17.06 -3.47 -18.06
N LEU A 150 16.85 -2.17 -17.73
CA LEU A 150 16.33 -1.20 -18.70
C LEU A 150 17.43 -0.30 -19.29
N GLU A 151 18.63 -0.30 -18.71
CA GLU A 151 19.83 0.42 -19.18
C GLU A 151 19.60 1.93 -19.40
N LEU A 152 18.72 2.55 -18.61
CA LEU A 152 18.29 3.95 -18.80
C LEU A 152 19.27 4.99 -18.20
N GLN A 153 20.32 4.58 -17.49
CA GLN A 153 21.34 5.44 -16.89
C GLN A 153 20.78 6.59 -16.04
N VAL A 154 19.80 6.30 -15.21
CA VAL A 154 19.12 7.27 -14.33
C VAL A 154 19.93 7.42 -13.04
N THR A 155 20.11 8.65 -12.54
CA THR A 155 20.70 8.87 -11.22
C THR A 155 19.70 8.57 -10.10
N TYR A 156 20.18 8.19 -8.92
CA TYR A 156 19.32 7.94 -7.76
C TYR A 156 18.51 9.18 -7.38
N GLN A 157 19.13 10.36 -7.49
CA GLN A 157 18.46 11.63 -7.26
C GLN A 157 17.31 11.88 -8.26
N ALA A 158 17.52 11.59 -9.55
CA ALA A 158 16.48 11.75 -10.57
C ALA A 158 15.30 10.80 -10.31
N ALA A 159 15.56 9.56 -9.84
CA ALA A 159 14.52 8.63 -9.45
C ALA A 159 13.65 9.19 -8.30
N TRP A 160 14.27 9.80 -7.27
CA TRP A 160 13.55 10.45 -6.19
C TRP A 160 12.75 11.67 -6.65
N ILE A 161 13.34 12.54 -7.47
CA ILE A 161 12.66 13.75 -7.99
C ILE A 161 11.39 13.34 -8.77
N GLY A 162 11.48 12.30 -9.60
CA GLY A 162 10.32 11.78 -10.34
C GLY A 162 9.18 11.28 -9.45
N MET A 163 9.49 10.88 -8.21
CA MET A 163 8.48 10.37 -7.27
C MET A 163 7.88 11.43 -6.32
N ILE A 164 8.39 12.68 -6.32
CA ILE A 164 7.91 13.76 -5.45
C ILE A 164 6.38 13.99 -5.57
N PRO A 165 5.77 14.10 -6.77
CA PRO A 165 4.33 14.31 -6.87
C PRO A 165 3.50 13.19 -6.22
N PHE A 166 3.97 11.95 -6.39
CA PHE A 166 3.32 10.78 -5.79
C PHE A 166 3.50 10.76 -4.27
N LEU A 167 4.68 11.12 -3.77
CA LEU A 167 4.97 11.22 -2.33
C LEU A 167 4.04 12.25 -1.66
N ILE A 168 3.85 13.43 -2.27
CA ILE A 168 2.97 14.47 -1.73
C ILE A 168 1.52 13.95 -1.67
N LYS A 169 1.03 13.34 -2.76
CA LYS A 169 -0.29 12.71 -2.80
C LYS A 169 -0.43 11.63 -1.71
N ASP A 170 0.55 10.74 -1.60
CA ASP A 170 0.48 9.62 -0.65
C ASP A 170 0.59 10.09 0.80
N ALA A 171 1.34 11.18 1.07
CA ALA A 171 1.37 11.80 2.39
C ALA A 171 -0.01 12.36 2.78
N ALA A 172 -0.69 13.03 1.86
CA ALA A 172 -2.07 13.48 2.09
C ALA A 172 -3.03 12.32 2.32
N LEU A 173 -2.92 11.24 1.52
CA LEU A 173 -3.72 10.03 1.68
C LEU A 173 -3.39 9.28 2.99
N ALA A 174 -2.17 9.34 3.49
CA ALA A 174 -1.79 8.75 4.77
C ALA A 174 -2.51 9.44 5.94
N VAL A 175 -2.58 10.77 5.93
CA VAL A 175 -3.36 11.52 6.92
C VAL A 175 -4.85 11.22 6.79
N LEU A 176 -5.36 11.16 5.56
CA LEU A 176 -6.76 10.80 5.31
C LEU A 176 -7.07 9.38 5.80
N ALA A 177 -6.17 8.42 5.62
CA ALA A 177 -6.32 7.06 6.13
C ALA A 177 -6.40 7.03 7.66
N ALA A 178 -5.58 7.83 8.35
CA ALA A 178 -5.62 7.95 9.80
C ALA A 178 -6.96 8.51 10.30
N VAL A 179 -7.45 9.59 9.69
CA VAL A 179 -8.75 10.19 10.01
C VAL A 179 -9.90 9.23 9.71
N PHE A 180 -9.86 8.59 8.55
CA PHE A 180 -10.87 7.59 8.15
C PHE A 180 -10.92 6.44 9.16
N MET A 181 -9.75 5.91 9.55
CA MET A 181 -9.67 4.78 10.47
C MET A 181 -10.19 5.14 11.87
N ILE A 182 -9.95 6.36 12.36
CA ILE A 182 -10.51 6.83 13.65
C ILE A 182 -12.04 6.87 13.60
N ASN A 183 -12.60 7.39 12.52
CA ASN A 183 -14.06 7.44 12.35
C ASN A 183 -14.66 6.05 12.20
N LEU A 184 -13.97 5.15 11.50
CA LEU A 184 -14.38 3.76 11.37
C LEU A 184 -14.31 3.03 12.72
N ALA A 185 -13.24 3.23 13.51
CA ALA A 185 -13.05 2.61 14.82
C ALA A 185 -14.16 2.98 15.83
N LYS A 186 -14.81 4.14 15.67
CA LYS A 186 -15.96 4.54 16.48
C LYS A 186 -17.25 3.78 16.13
N ARG A 187 -17.34 3.23 14.92
CA ARG A 187 -18.56 2.60 14.37
C ARG A 187 -18.48 1.07 14.33
N VAL A 188 -17.30 0.51 14.33
CA VAL A 188 -17.10 -0.95 14.30
C VAL A 188 -16.77 -1.49 15.69
N PRO A 189 -17.19 -2.73 16.02
CA PRO A 189 -16.82 -3.37 17.27
C PRO A 189 -15.29 -3.39 17.46
N ALA A 190 -14.82 -3.09 18.69
CA ALA A 190 -13.40 -3.01 19.01
C ALA A 190 -12.60 -4.26 18.58
N ARG A 191 -13.20 -5.45 18.64
CA ARG A 191 -12.62 -6.73 18.20
C ARG A 191 -12.15 -6.73 16.74
N TRP A 192 -12.58 -5.78 15.91
CA TRP A 192 -12.23 -5.69 14.49
C TRP A 192 -11.17 -4.64 14.20
N THR A 193 -10.73 -3.91 15.21
CA THR A 193 -9.63 -2.95 15.09
C THR A 193 -8.31 -3.57 15.56
N SER A 194 -7.20 -3.16 14.98
CA SER A 194 -5.86 -3.67 15.31
C SER A 194 -5.48 -3.48 16.77
N THR A 195 -5.96 -2.40 17.41
CA THR A 195 -5.69 -2.10 18.82
C THR A 195 -6.31 -3.12 19.78
N ALA A 196 -7.44 -3.74 19.42
CA ALA A 196 -8.07 -4.79 20.25
C ALA A 196 -7.43 -6.17 20.03
N LYS A 197 -6.68 -6.36 18.94
CA LYS A 197 -5.97 -7.63 18.66
C LYS A 197 -4.61 -7.72 19.36
N ALA A 198 -4.16 -6.65 20.03
CA ALA A 198 -2.90 -6.58 20.74
C ALA A 198 -3.02 -6.96 22.24
N SER A 199 -4.23 -7.03 22.78
CA SER A 199 -4.58 -7.54 24.10
C SER A 199 -5.07 -9.00 23.97
#